data_658914ef474f3ba9cfe17f97bbb72cc2
#
_entry.id   658914ef474f3ba9cfe17f97bbb72cc2
#
_cell.length_a   1.000
_cell.length_b   1.000
_cell.length_c   1.000
_cell.angle_alpha   90.00
_cell.angle_beta   90.00
_cell.angle_gamma   90.00
#
_symmetry.space_group_name_H-M   'P 1'
#
loop_
_entity.id
_entity.type
_entity.pdbx_description
1 polymer ?
#
loop_
_entity_poly.entity_id
_entity_poly.type
_entity_poly.pdbx_seq_one_letter_code
_entity_poly.pdbx_strand_id
1 'polypeptide(L)'
;VSLADALAAIDDHELVTLTQDLVRIPSVVRPGDPSATEAAVAEHVRAWLTKEGFAVEVHQVAPGRPNVLAWIGDKGDGRSLLLEGHTDVVTEGDPSEWTYPPFSGELVDGKIYGRGSADMKSGLAAAMVAAAAIKRSGVPFRGRLVVGALVDEEADMIGARHLCTTAIGHELDAAIICEPEDNELCLEQRGVVWARVTLRGHMAHGAMPEAGANPIAALGELLRQARPLERRLRALCRRSRYLRPPTVTPTIVRAPAHGVPQSNVIPSAAEATLDIRLTPGADGAAIAALVDEACAKAAAAAPGVAIQWTPVNGVRLATEVERSEPLVQAMMKGVRQATGRPARFGGVPGSTDGTILRTTLGIPIVTCGPGARHIPHQVNEHVAVQDVVKAARIYVASALNFLQ
;
A
#
# COMPACT_ATOMS: atom_id res chain seq x y z
N VAL A 1 7.63 -29.30 21.48
CA VAL A 1 7.93 -27.96 20.95
C VAL A 1 6.63 -27.14 20.96
N SER A 2 6.71 -25.92 21.39
CA SER A 2 5.56 -25.07 21.72
C SER A 2 5.68 -23.68 21.10
N LEU A 3 4.64 -22.87 21.19
CA LEU A 3 4.70 -21.45 20.83
C LEU A 3 5.82 -20.71 21.58
N ALA A 4 6.08 -21.08 22.85
CA ALA A 4 7.14 -20.45 23.64
C ALA A 4 8.53 -20.71 23.03
N ASP A 5 8.77 -21.91 22.51
CA ASP A 5 10.02 -22.25 21.82
C ASP A 5 10.18 -21.46 20.52
N ALA A 6 9.10 -21.28 19.75
CA ALA A 6 9.12 -20.47 18.54
C ALA A 6 9.36 -18.98 18.83
N LEU A 7 8.77 -18.45 19.91
CA LEU A 7 9.02 -17.08 20.35
C LEU A 7 10.44 -16.89 20.88
N ALA A 8 11.02 -17.89 21.53
CA ALA A 8 12.40 -17.88 22.00
C ALA A 8 13.44 -18.01 20.86
N ALA A 9 13.03 -18.55 19.70
CA ALA A 9 13.86 -18.66 18.52
C ALA A 9 14.00 -17.35 17.72
N ILE A 10 13.29 -16.29 18.10
CA ILE A 10 13.47 -14.95 17.54
C ILE A 10 14.78 -14.37 18.11
N ASP A 11 15.73 -14.08 17.23
CA ASP A 11 16.95 -13.37 17.59
C ASP A 11 16.77 -11.88 17.32
N ASP A 12 16.63 -11.09 18.39
CA ASP A 12 16.42 -9.65 18.31
C ASP A 12 17.62 -8.94 17.64
N HIS A 13 18.86 -9.43 17.81
CA HIS A 13 20.04 -8.86 17.16
C HIS A 13 20.03 -9.13 15.65
N GLU A 14 19.71 -10.36 15.24
CA GLU A 14 19.55 -10.70 13.82
C GLU A 14 18.45 -9.84 13.17
N LEU A 15 17.31 -9.65 13.84
CA LEU A 15 16.21 -8.83 13.35
C LEU A 15 16.62 -7.37 13.13
N VAL A 16 17.34 -6.78 14.09
CA VAL A 16 17.89 -5.43 13.97
C VAL A 16 18.87 -5.34 12.80
N THR A 17 19.81 -6.28 12.71
CA THR A 17 20.82 -6.32 11.65
C THR A 17 20.17 -6.46 10.28
N LEU A 18 19.23 -7.38 10.12
CA LEU A 18 18.50 -7.57 8.86
C LEU A 18 17.72 -6.31 8.47
N THR A 19 17.06 -5.65 9.43
CA THR A 19 16.35 -4.38 9.17
C THR A 19 17.33 -3.31 8.67
N GLN A 20 18.49 -3.15 9.33
CA GLN A 20 19.51 -2.19 8.92
C GLN A 20 20.06 -2.51 7.52
N ASP A 21 20.31 -3.78 7.22
CA ASP A 21 20.83 -4.20 5.92
C ASP A 21 19.83 -3.92 4.79
N LEU A 22 18.55 -4.20 5.00
CA LEU A 22 17.50 -3.86 4.03
C LEU A 22 17.40 -2.34 3.81
N VAL A 23 17.48 -1.54 4.87
CA VAL A 23 17.46 -0.07 4.76
C VAL A 23 18.67 0.47 3.99
N ARG A 24 19.85 -0.12 4.19
CA ARG A 24 21.09 0.26 3.50
C ARG A 24 21.10 -0.01 2.01
N ILE A 25 20.17 -0.83 1.50
CA ILE A 25 20.03 -1.10 0.08
C ILE A 25 18.97 -0.13 -0.50
N PRO A 26 19.36 0.91 -1.24
CA PRO A 26 18.39 1.80 -1.88
C PRO A 26 17.52 1.05 -2.88
N SER A 27 16.22 1.28 -2.83
CA SER A 27 15.23 0.68 -3.72
C SER A 27 14.16 1.69 -4.16
N VAL A 28 14.58 2.94 -4.34
CA VAL A 28 13.75 3.98 -4.93
C VAL A 28 13.65 3.73 -6.44
N VAL A 29 12.44 3.55 -6.93
CA VAL A 29 12.21 3.42 -8.38
C VAL A 29 12.16 4.80 -9.00
N ARG A 30 13.04 5.07 -9.97
CA ARG A 30 13.10 6.35 -10.69
C ARG A 30 12.77 6.14 -12.15
N PRO A 31 11.67 6.73 -12.66
CA PRO A 31 11.34 6.65 -14.08
C PRO A 31 12.50 7.12 -14.97
N GLY A 32 12.88 6.29 -15.94
CA GLY A 32 13.99 6.60 -16.86
C GLY A 32 15.38 6.21 -16.36
N ASP A 33 15.54 5.73 -15.13
CA ASP A 33 16.79 5.19 -14.61
C ASP A 33 16.67 3.66 -14.45
N PRO A 34 17.22 2.85 -15.36
CA PRO A 34 17.12 1.40 -15.30
C PRO A 34 17.93 0.76 -14.15
N SER A 35 18.78 1.53 -13.48
CA SER A 35 19.54 1.06 -12.30
C SER A 35 18.77 1.28 -10.98
N ALA A 36 17.80 2.18 -10.97
CA ALA A 36 16.99 2.51 -9.80
C ALA A 36 15.79 1.54 -9.71
N THR A 37 16.03 0.34 -9.22
CA THR A 37 15.07 -0.77 -9.14
C THR A 37 15.16 -1.49 -7.80
N GLU A 38 14.28 -2.46 -7.59
CA GLU A 38 14.27 -3.30 -6.39
C GLU A 38 15.19 -4.54 -6.48
N ALA A 39 15.90 -4.75 -7.59
CA ALA A 39 16.69 -5.96 -7.83
C ALA A 39 17.69 -6.29 -6.70
N ALA A 40 18.39 -5.28 -6.18
CA ALA A 40 19.40 -5.49 -5.15
C ALA A 40 18.81 -5.93 -3.80
N VAL A 41 17.70 -5.29 -3.38
CA VAL A 41 17.02 -5.67 -2.15
C VAL A 41 16.34 -7.03 -2.28
N ALA A 42 15.75 -7.34 -3.42
CA ALA A 42 15.16 -8.64 -3.70
C ALA A 42 16.20 -9.77 -3.67
N GLU A 43 17.40 -9.53 -4.20
CA GLU A 43 18.50 -10.49 -4.14
C GLU A 43 18.96 -10.73 -2.70
N HIS A 44 19.05 -9.68 -1.88
CA HIS A 44 19.37 -9.81 -0.45
C HIS A 44 18.32 -10.66 0.29
N VAL A 45 17.03 -10.38 0.07
CA VAL A 45 15.91 -11.15 0.63
C VAL A 45 15.98 -12.62 0.19
N ARG A 46 16.15 -12.87 -1.13
CA ARG A 46 16.30 -14.22 -1.69
C ARG A 46 17.45 -14.99 -1.04
N ALA A 47 18.62 -14.37 -0.97
CA ALA A 47 19.83 -15.00 -0.41
C ALA A 47 19.65 -15.35 1.07
N TRP A 48 19.08 -14.43 1.86
CA TRP A 48 18.82 -14.65 3.28
C TRP A 48 17.83 -15.80 3.49
N LEU A 49 16.68 -15.80 2.81
CA LEU A 49 15.66 -16.86 2.93
C LEU A 49 16.17 -18.21 2.43
N THR A 50 16.99 -18.24 1.37
CA THR A 50 17.63 -19.46 0.88
C THR A 50 18.60 -20.03 1.93
N LYS A 51 19.41 -19.17 2.56
CA LYS A 51 20.33 -19.56 3.66
C LYS A 51 19.56 -20.17 4.82
N GLU A 52 18.39 -19.64 5.13
CA GLU A 52 17.48 -20.17 6.16
C GLU A 52 16.79 -21.46 5.74
N GLY A 53 17.00 -21.93 4.51
CA GLY A 53 16.49 -23.20 3.98
C GLY A 53 15.00 -23.16 3.63
N PHE A 54 14.48 -22.01 3.23
CA PHE A 54 13.15 -21.89 2.63
C PHE A 54 13.17 -22.41 1.20
N ALA A 55 12.03 -22.90 0.73
CA ALA A 55 11.77 -22.97 -0.71
C ALA A 55 11.57 -21.53 -1.22
N VAL A 56 12.24 -21.15 -2.30
CA VAL A 56 12.23 -19.76 -2.80
C VAL A 56 11.97 -19.74 -4.31
N GLU A 57 11.03 -18.92 -4.72
CA GLU A 57 10.79 -18.55 -6.13
C GLU A 57 11.02 -17.05 -6.32
N VAL A 58 11.57 -16.70 -7.50
CA VAL A 58 11.78 -15.31 -7.92
C VAL A 58 11.02 -15.08 -9.22
N HIS A 59 10.11 -14.12 -9.21
CA HIS A 59 9.26 -13.79 -10.34
C HIS A 59 9.62 -12.42 -10.89
N GLN A 60 10.18 -12.34 -12.09
CA GLN A 60 10.43 -11.05 -12.75
C GLN A 60 9.11 -10.43 -13.19
N VAL A 61 8.64 -9.45 -12.45
CA VAL A 61 7.39 -8.72 -12.73
C VAL A 61 7.59 -7.68 -13.82
N ALA A 62 8.73 -6.99 -13.77
CA ALA A 62 9.22 -6.08 -14.79
C ALA A 62 10.76 -6.12 -14.80
N PRO A 63 11.44 -5.56 -15.80
CA PRO A 63 12.91 -5.57 -15.85
C PRO A 63 13.52 -4.96 -14.58
N GLY A 64 14.34 -5.75 -13.88
CA GLY A 64 14.98 -5.34 -12.62
C GLY A 64 14.04 -5.25 -11.40
N ARG A 65 12.80 -5.71 -11.51
CA ARG A 65 11.77 -5.61 -10.49
C ARG A 65 11.18 -6.98 -10.15
N PRO A 66 11.89 -7.83 -9.40
CA PRO A 66 11.44 -9.19 -9.08
C PRO A 66 10.69 -9.26 -7.77
N ASN A 67 9.56 -9.97 -7.74
CA ASN A 67 8.99 -10.50 -6.50
C ASN A 67 9.82 -11.67 -5.98
N VAL A 68 9.98 -11.79 -4.68
CA VAL A 68 10.53 -12.95 -4.00
C VAL A 68 9.46 -13.60 -3.15
N LEU A 69 9.15 -14.86 -3.42
CA LEU A 69 8.22 -15.67 -2.65
C LEU A 69 8.99 -16.81 -2.00
N ALA A 70 8.88 -16.94 -0.70
CA ALA A 70 9.56 -18.01 0.05
C ALA A 70 8.59 -18.67 1.03
N TRP A 71 8.70 -19.98 1.23
CA TRP A 71 7.76 -20.67 2.11
C TRP A 71 8.39 -21.84 2.85
N ILE A 72 7.72 -22.19 3.94
CA ILE A 72 7.91 -23.41 4.72
C ILE A 72 6.59 -24.16 4.86
N GLY A 73 6.67 -25.46 5.06
CA GLY A 73 5.51 -26.34 5.13
C GLY A 73 4.96 -26.68 3.76
N ASP A 74 3.97 -27.56 3.75
CA ASP A 74 3.24 -27.97 2.56
C ASP A 74 1.76 -27.69 2.76
N LYS A 75 1.11 -27.08 1.78
CA LYS A 75 -0.29 -26.72 1.92
C LYS A 75 -1.15 -27.94 2.23
N GLY A 76 -1.03 -29.03 1.46
CA GLY A 76 -1.88 -30.20 1.60
C GLY A 76 -3.35 -29.80 1.82
N ASP A 77 -3.98 -30.35 2.86
CA ASP A 77 -5.34 -29.97 3.31
C ASP A 77 -5.31 -28.80 4.33
N GLY A 78 -4.13 -28.24 4.62
CA GLY A 78 -3.96 -27.12 5.55
C GLY A 78 -4.21 -25.75 4.89
N ARG A 79 -4.08 -24.71 5.70
CA ARG A 79 -4.19 -23.32 5.24
C ARG A 79 -2.87 -22.80 4.72
N SER A 80 -2.93 -21.77 3.88
CA SER A 80 -1.76 -21.02 3.42
C SER A 80 -1.88 -19.57 3.87
N LEU A 81 -0.89 -19.10 4.64
CA LEU A 81 -0.82 -17.73 5.15
C LEU A 81 0.35 -16.99 4.50
N LEU A 82 0.08 -15.82 3.96
CA LEU A 82 1.09 -14.88 3.48
C LEU A 82 1.43 -13.86 4.55
N LEU A 83 2.73 -13.67 4.82
CA LEU A 83 3.29 -12.47 5.43
C LEU A 83 3.90 -11.66 4.31
N GLU A 84 3.34 -10.49 4.03
CA GLU A 84 3.68 -9.69 2.87
C GLU A 84 4.36 -8.39 3.28
N GLY A 85 5.38 -7.98 2.53
CA GLY A 85 5.97 -6.67 2.60
C GLY A 85 6.56 -6.25 1.26
N HIS A 86 6.48 -4.95 0.95
CA HIS A 86 7.05 -4.42 -0.28
C HIS A 86 8.53 -4.07 -0.13
N THR A 87 9.23 -4.04 -1.26
CA THR A 87 10.67 -3.83 -1.35
C THR A 87 11.07 -2.44 -1.85
N ASP A 88 10.19 -1.79 -2.59
CA ASP A 88 10.38 -0.41 -3.04
C ASP A 88 10.21 0.59 -1.90
N VAL A 89 10.69 1.78 -2.11
CA VAL A 89 10.53 2.92 -1.20
C VAL A 89 10.33 4.19 -2.00
N VAL A 90 9.60 5.18 -1.43
CA VAL A 90 9.48 6.50 -2.04
C VAL A 90 10.82 7.24 -2.06
N THR A 91 10.88 8.34 -2.81
CA THR A 91 12.07 9.21 -2.86
C THR A 91 12.50 9.64 -1.47
N GLU A 92 13.81 9.74 -1.29
CA GLU A 92 14.44 10.29 -0.09
C GLU A 92 14.26 11.82 0.06
N GLY A 93 13.88 12.50 -1.02
CA GLY A 93 13.85 13.96 -1.07
C GLY A 93 15.25 14.58 -1.11
N ASP A 94 15.44 15.71 -0.43
CA ASP A 94 16.76 16.34 -0.29
C ASP A 94 17.56 15.68 0.84
N PRO A 95 18.67 14.98 0.55
CA PRO A 95 19.50 14.35 1.57
C PRO A 95 20.06 15.31 2.62
N SER A 96 20.19 16.61 2.30
CA SER A 96 20.70 17.61 3.24
C SER A 96 19.73 17.93 4.39
N GLU A 97 18.46 17.57 4.27
CA GLU A 97 17.45 17.72 5.31
C GLU A 97 17.48 16.58 6.35
N TRP A 98 18.21 15.49 6.05
CA TRP A 98 18.30 14.32 6.93
C TRP A 98 19.37 14.48 7.99
N THR A 99 19.04 14.14 9.24
CA THR A 99 20.00 14.08 10.35
C THR A 99 21.00 12.94 10.16
N TYR A 100 20.54 11.81 9.67
CA TYR A 100 21.34 10.64 9.29
C TYR A 100 21.13 10.38 7.80
N PRO A 101 22.17 9.98 7.03
CA PRO A 101 21.97 9.73 5.59
C PRO A 101 20.81 8.80 5.30
N PRO A 102 19.97 9.07 4.27
CA PRO A 102 18.70 8.38 4.03
C PRO A 102 18.78 6.86 3.97
N PHE A 103 19.91 6.30 3.59
CA PHE A 103 20.13 4.85 3.50
C PHE A 103 21.26 4.36 4.40
N SER A 104 21.50 5.01 5.55
CA SER A 104 22.54 4.60 6.48
C SER A 104 22.12 3.43 7.37
N GLY A 105 20.84 3.30 7.68
CA GLY A 105 20.35 2.32 8.65
C GLY A 105 20.94 2.53 10.05
N GLU A 106 21.17 3.81 10.42
CA GLU A 106 21.74 4.14 11.74
C GLU A 106 20.84 3.71 12.88
N LEU A 107 21.45 3.06 13.87
CA LEU A 107 20.78 2.69 15.13
C LEU A 107 21.14 3.69 16.22
N VAL A 108 20.21 4.56 16.57
CA VAL A 108 20.40 5.60 17.59
C VAL A 108 19.21 5.61 18.54
N ASP A 109 19.48 5.60 19.85
CA ASP A 109 18.47 5.66 20.91
C ASP A 109 17.33 4.62 20.73
N GLY A 110 17.68 3.40 20.30
CA GLY A 110 16.74 2.30 20.09
C GLY A 110 15.84 2.46 18.87
N LYS A 111 16.22 3.33 17.91
CA LYS A 111 15.53 3.55 16.64
C LYS A 111 16.47 3.31 15.47
N ILE A 112 15.98 2.68 14.41
CA ILE A 112 16.67 2.51 13.14
C ILE A 112 16.19 3.62 12.21
N TYR A 113 17.12 4.48 11.77
CA TYR A 113 16.84 5.60 10.88
C TYR A 113 17.14 5.26 9.42
N GLY A 114 16.29 5.72 8.53
CA GLY A 114 16.50 5.66 7.08
C GLY A 114 15.20 5.50 6.31
N ARG A 115 15.22 5.85 5.03
CA ARG A 115 14.09 5.66 4.10
C ARG A 115 13.77 4.16 3.99
N GLY A 116 12.50 3.80 4.19
CA GLY A 116 12.05 2.42 4.21
C GLY A 116 12.20 1.73 5.57
N SER A 117 12.75 2.40 6.59
CA SER A 117 12.87 1.81 7.92
C SER A 117 11.51 1.58 8.58
N ALA A 118 10.57 2.50 8.43
CA ALA A 118 9.18 2.32 8.85
C ALA A 118 8.35 1.72 7.71
N ASP A 119 8.48 2.21 6.50
CA ASP A 119 7.65 1.88 5.35
C ASP A 119 8.48 1.23 4.24
N MET A 120 8.53 -0.16 4.16
CA MET A 120 8.10 -1.07 5.23
C MET A 120 9.13 -2.19 5.45
N LYS A 121 10.44 -1.90 5.20
CA LYS A 121 11.51 -2.90 5.30
C LYS A 121 11.64 -3.53 6.70
N SER A 122 11.27 -2.81 7.77
CA SER A 122 11.22 -3.40 9.11
C SER A 122 10.09 -4.42 9.27
N GLY A 123 8.93 -4.16 8.64
CA GLY A 123 7.83 -5.12 8.59
C GLY A 123 8.22 -6.39 7.83
N LEU A 124 8.89 -6.24 6.68
CA LEU A 124 9.43 -7.35 5.90
C LEU A 124 10.49 -8.13 6.69
N ALA A 125 11.44 -7.47 7.35
CA ALA A 125 12.43 -8.12 8.21
C ALA A 125 11.76 -8.89 9.34
N ALA A 126 10.74 -8.31 9.99
CA ALA A 126 9.98 -8.98 11.04
C ALA A 126 9.25 -10.24 10.51
N ALA A 127 8.70 -10.19 9.31
CA ALA A 127 8.06 -11.33 8.65
C ALA A 127 9.07 -12.46 8.34
N MET A 128 10.24 -12.10 7.80
CA MET A 128 11.32 -13.04 7.48
C MET A 128 11.82 -13.75 8.74
N VAL A 129 12.17 -12.99 9.79
CA VAL A 129 12.68 -13.56 11.04
C VAL A 129 11.60 -14.35 11.78
N ALA A 130 10.33 -13.91 11.74
CA ALA A 130 9.23 -14.68 12.33
C ALA A 130 9.05 -16.05 11.68
N ALA A 131 9.08 -16.10 10.35
CA ALA A 131 8.98 -17.36 9.61
C ALA A 131 10.21 -18.26 9.87
N ALA A 132 11.41 -17.68 9.93
CA ALA A 132 12.63 -18.42 10.28
C ALA A 132 12.59 -18.96 11.72
N ALA A 133 12.09 -18.19 12.68
CA ALA A 133 11.94 -18.63 14.06
C ALA A 133 10.97 -19.83 14.19
N ILE A 134 9.86 -19.82 13.47
CA ILE A 134 8.95 -20.97 13.38
C ILE A 134 9.68 -22.19 12.85
N LYS A 135 10.41 -22.04 11.75
CA LYS A 135 11.19 -23.14 11.13
C LYS A 135 12.26 -23.68 12.06
N ARG A 136 13.09 -22.80 12.63
CA ARG A 136 14.20 -23.15 13.55
C ARG A 136 13.73 -23.85 14.81
N SER A 137 12.58 -23.43 15.35
CA SER A 137 12.01 -24.04 16.55
C SER A 137 11.52 -25.47 16.31
N GLY A 138 11.20 -25.85 15.08
CA GLY A 138 10.60 -27.14 14.77
C GLY A 138 9.20 -27.32 15.32
N VAL A 139 8.50 -26.23 15.69
CA VAL A 139 7.09 -26.30 16.15
C VAL A 139 6.21 -26.82 15.02
N PRO A 140 5.39 -27.85 15.28
CA PRO A 140 4.52 -28.39 14.25
C PRO A 140 3.39 -27.42 13.92
N PHE A 141 3.10 -27.25 12.62
CA PHE A 141 1.94 -26.58 12.11
C PHE A 141 1.42 -27.32 10.88
N ARG A 142 0.20 -27.01 10.43
CA ARG A 142 -0.40 -27.60 9.23
C ARG A 142 -0.51 -26.52 8.15
N GLY A 143 -0.22 -26.90 6.90
CA GLY A 143 -0.31 -25.96 5.79
C GLY A 143 0.99 -25.25 5.50
N ARG A 144 0.90 -24.09 4.88
CA ARG A 144 2.04 -23.35 4.32
C ARG A 144 2.12 -21.94 4.90
N LEU A 145 3.31 -21.54 5.35
CA LEU A 145 3.62 -20.15 5.68
C LEU A 145 4.48 -19.57 4.55
N VAL A 146 4.00 -18.51 3.92
CA VAL A 146 4.66 -17.80 2.81
C VAL A 146 5.14 -16.44 3.28
N VAL A 147 6.37 -16.08 2.94
CA VAL A 147 6.90 -14.71 3.00
C VAL A 147 6.93 -14.17 1.59
N GLY A 148 6.26 -13.06 1.34
CA GLY A 148 6.23 -12.36 0.05
C GLY A 148 6.94 -11.02 0.17
N ALA A 149 8.02 -10.83 -0.62
CA ALA A 149 8.67 -9.55 -0.82
C ALA A 149 8.28 -9.05 -2.21
N LEU A 150 7.37 -8.08 -2.26
CA LEU A 150 6.74 -7.63 -3.50
C LEU A 150 7.31 -6.28 -3.95
N VAL A 151 7.16 -5.99 -5.24
CA VAL A 151 7.64 -4.74 -5.86
C VAL A 151 6.49 -3.78 -6.12
N ASP A 152 6.79 -2.46 -6.16
CA ASP A 152 5.91 -1.42 -6.70
C ASP A 152 4.67 -1.09 -5.87
N GLU A 153 4.68 -1.31 -4.59
CA GLU A 153 3.55 -0.95 -3.73
C GLU A 153 3.27 0.55 -3.79
N GLU A 154 4.33 1.36 -3.73
CA GLU A 154 4.29 2.83 -3.70
C GLU A 154 3.80 3.49 -5.00
N ALA A 155 3.54 2.68 -6.05
CA ALA A 155 3.05 3.18 -7.34
C ALA A 155 1.84 2.38 -7.84
N ASP A 156 2.04 1.35 -8.67
CA ASP A 156 0.98 0.63 -9.38
C ASP A 156 0.65 -0.75 -8.79
N MET A 157 1.37 -1.18 -7.75
CA MET A 157 1.21 -2.49 -7.09
C MET A 157 1.32 -3.65 -8.08
N ILE A 158 2.26 -3.54 -9.06
CA ILE A 158 2.42 -4.58 -10.09
C ILE A 158 2.87 -5.91 -9.48
N GLY A 159 3.61 -5.87 -8.37
CA GLY A 159 4.03 -7.06 -7.62
C GLY A 159 2.85 -7.84 -7.08
N ALA A 160 1.94 -7.19 -6.37
CA ALA A 160 0.73 -7.81 -5.85
C ALA A 160 -0.20 -8.31 -6.95
N ARG A 161 -0.35 -7.53 -8.04
CA ARG A 161 -1.12 -7.96 -9.22
C ARG A 161 -0.54 -9.21 -9.85
N HIS A 162 0.79 -9.28 -9.97
CA HIS A 162 1.47 -10.47 -10.49
C HIS A 162 1.28 -11.67 -9.55
N LEU A 163 1.43 -11.49 -8.23
CA LEU A 163 1.19 -12.56 -7.26
C LEU A 163 -0.20 -13.17 -7.42
N CYS A 164 -1.22 -12.36 -7.66
CA CYS A 164 -2.59 -12.84 -7.90
C CYS A 164 -2.73 -13.74 -9.14
N THR A 165 -1.76 -13.79 -10.04
CA THR A 165 -1.77 -14.65 -11.24
C THR A 165 -0.98 -15.95 -11.06
N THR A 166 -0.25 -16.10 -9.96
CA THR A 166 0.62 -17.26 -9.70
C THR A 166 -0.12 -18.40 -9.02
N ALA A 167 0.42 -19.62 -9.14
CA ALA A 167 -0.11 -20.78 -8.44
C ALA A 167 -0.12 -20.57 -6.92
N ILE A 168 0.98 -20.02 -6.37
CA ILE A 168 1.08 -19.72 -4.94
C ILE A 168 0.00 -18.71 -4.53
N GLY A 169 -0.21 -17.65 -5.33
CA GLY A 169 -1.24 -16.64 -5.06
C GLY A 169 -2.64 -17.26 -4.97
N HIS A 170 -3.00 -18.15 -5.88
CA HIS A 170 -4.30 -18.84 -5.86
C HIS A 170 -4.46 -19.84 -4.70
N GLU A 171 -3.37 -20.28 -4.11
CA GLU A 171 -3.39 -21.19 -2.95
C GLU A 171 -3.45 -20.45 -1.60
N LEU A 172 -3.37 -19.13 -1.57
CA LEU A 172 -3.43 -18.35 -0.33
C LEU A 172 -4.85 -18.37 0.25
N ASP A 173 -4.94 -18.56 1.56
CA ASP A 173 -6.20 -18.50 2.30
C ASP A 173 -6.33 -17.18 3.09
N ALA A 174 -5.22 -16.51 3.37
CA ALA A 174 -5.20 -15.23 4.08
C ALA A 174 -3.85 -14.51 3.93
N ALA A 175 -3.81 -13.20 4.22
CA ALA A 175 -2.58 -12.43 4.24
C ALA A 175 -2.51 -11.46 5.43
N ILE A 176 -1.31 -11.31 5.99
CA ILE A 176 -0.93 -10.22 6.90
C ILE A 176 -0.03 -9.29 6.10
N ILE A 177 -0.44 -8.03 5.98
CA ILE A 177 0.32 -6.98 5.31
C ILE A 177 1.10 -6.25 6.40
N CYS A 178 2.42 -6.28 6.31
CA CYS A 178 3.32 -5.90 7.41
C CYS A 178 3.66 -4.39 7.44
N GLU A 179 2.73 -3.55 7.00
CA GLU A 179 2.80 -2.09 6.93
C GLU A 179 2.80 -1.39 8.29
N PRO A 180 3.38 -0.17 8.40
CA PRO A 180 3.58 0.56 9.66
C PRO A 180 2.27 1.09 10.25
N GLU A 181 1.60 0.27 11.01
CA GLU A 181 0.30 0.55 11.62
C GLU A 181 0.33 0.44 13.16
N ASP A 182 1.43 0.87 13.81
CA ASP A 182 1.59 0.84 15.28
C ASP A 182 1.41 -0.56 15.89
N ASN A 183 1.57 -1.64 15.12
CA ASN A 183 1.22 -3.00 15.47
C ASN A 183 -0.26 -3.18 15.88
N GLU A 184 -1.15 -2.33 15.40
CA GLU A 184 -2.61 -2.51 15.51
C GLU A 184 -3.12 -3.45 14.42
N LEU A 185 -4.24 -4.10 14.67
CA LEU A 185 -4.92 -4.91 13.66
C LEU A 185 -5.83 -4.01 12.84
N CYS A 186 -5.38 -3.58 11.67
CA CYS A 186 -6.16 -2.76 10.76
C CYS A 186 -7.07 -3.66 9.92
N LEU A 187 -8.38 -3.54 10.16
CA LEU A 187 -9.41 -4.36 9.54
C LEU A 187 -10.04 -3.68 8.31
N GLU A 188 -9.76 -2.42 8.10
CA GLU A 188 -10.27 -1.63 6.99
C GLU A 188 -9.13 -0.88 6.31
N GLN A 189 -9.22 -0.69 5.00
CA GLN A 189 -8.30 0.17 4.23
C GLN A 189 -9.10 1.13 3.37
N ARG A 190 -8.61 2.36 3.21
CA ARG A 190 -9.22 3.33 2.30
C ARG A 190 -9.00 2.92 0.84
N GLY A 191 -10.05 3.08 0.06
CA GLY A 191 -9.91 3.08 -1.38
C GLY A 191 -9.46 4.45 -1.90
N VAL A 192 -8.89 4.46 -3.09
CA VAL A 192 -8.47 5.67 -3.79
C VAL A 192 -8.79 5.62 -5.28
N VAL A 193 -9.27 6.74 -5.79
CA VAL A 193 -9.40 7.00 -7.23
C VAL A 193 -8.82 8.38 -7.51
N TRP A 194 -7.73 8.42 -8.27
CA TRP A 194 -7.25 9.68 -8.84
C TRP A 194 -7.91 9.88 -10.20
N ALA A 195 -9.00 10.64 -10.20
CA ALA A 195 -9.74 10.91 -11.43
C ALA A 195 -9.08 12.08 -12.19
N ARG A 196 -8.36 11.76 -13.27
CA ARG A 196 -7.85 12.77 -14.20
C ARG A 196 -8.98 13.14 -15.14
N VAL A 197 -9.37 14.41 -15.12
CA VAL A 197 -10.45 14.97 -15.97
C VAL A 197 -9.82 15.86 -17.02
N THR A 198 -10.04 15.55 -18.29
CA THR A 198 -9.63 16.34 -19.44
C THR A 198 -10.82 17.08 -20.02
N LEU A 199 -10.69 18.39 -20.18
CA LEU A 199 -11.72 19.28 -20.72
C LEU A 199 -11.21 19.86 -22.06
N ARG A 200 -11.88 19.55 -23.14
CA ARG A 200 -11.53 19.99 -24.50
C ARG A 200 -12.56 20.99 -25.02
N GLY A 201 -12.11 22.16 -25.33
CA GLY A 201 -12.91 23.23 -25.89
C GLY A 201 -12.37 23.72 -27.25
N HIS A 202 -12.65 24.97 -27.59
CA HIS A 202 -12.18 25.64 -28.80
C HIS A 202 -11.44 26.91 -28.46
N MET A 203 -10.25 27.07 -29.03
CA MET A 203 -9.44 28.27 -28.89
C MET A 203 -10.11 29.46 -29.58
N ALA A 204 -10.06 30.62 -28.92
CA ALA A 204 -10.57 31.85 -29.48
C ALA A 204 -9.85 33.09 -28.88
N HIS A 205 -10.00 34.21 -29.49
CA HIS A 205 -9.56 35.48 -28.94
C HIS A 205 -10.41 35.83 -27.70
N GLY A 206 -9.77 36.26 -26.62
CA GLY A 206 -10.46 36.57 -25.36
C GLY A 206 -11.53 37.67 -25.45
N ALA A 207 -11.42 38.56 -26.48
CA ALA A 207 -12.43 39.58 -26.76
C ALA A 207 -13.63 39.09 -27.61
N MET A 208 -13.57 37.85 -28.11
CA MET A 208 -14.63 37.19 -28.90
C MET A 208 -14.95 35.80 -28.30
N PRO A 209 -15.42 35.72 -27.07
CA PRO A 209 -15.62 34.46 -26.37
C PRO A 209 -16.68 33.55 -27.04
N GLU A 210 -17.61 34.11 -27.78
CA GLU A 210 -18.64 33.40 -28.54
C GLU A 210 -18.09 32.60 -29.73
N ALA A 211 -16.90 32.94 -30.21
CA ALA A 211 -16.20 32.21 -31.28
C ALA A 211 -15.47 30.94 -30.78
N GLY A 212 -15.42 30.72 -29.46
CA GLY A 212 -14.76 29.61 -28.82
C GLY A 212 -15.65 28.80 -27.91
N ALA A 213 -15.07 27.75 -27.31
CA ALA A 213 -15.68 27.01 -26.22
C ALA A 213 -14.64 26.95 -25.06
N ASN A 214 -14.93 27.65 -23.98
CA ASN A 214 -13.95 27.86 -22.93
C ASN A 214 -13.89 26.72 -21.91
N PRO A 215 -12.85 25.86 -21.91
CA PRO A 215 -12.73 24.76 -20.96
C PRO A 215 -12.50 25.23 -19.52
N ILE A 216 -12.04 26.47 -19.29
CA ILE A 216 -11.89 27.03 -17.95
C ILE A 216 -13.23 27.25 -17.27
N ALA A 217 -14.28 27.62 -18.04
CA ALA A 217 -15.63 27.74 -17.50
C ALA A 217 -16.17 26.38 -17.00
N ALA A 218 -16.00 25.33 -17.82
CA ALA A 218 -16.35 23.98 -17.44
C ALA A 218 -15.52 23.46 -16.24
N LEU A 219 -14.21 23.78 -16.20
CA LEU A 219 -13.33 23.45 -15.07
C LEU A 219 -13.82 24.10 -13.78
N GLY A 220 -14.22 25.37 -13.82
CA GLY A 220 -14.80 26.05 -12.66
C GLY A 220 -16.02 25.34 -12.09
N GLU A 221 -16.94 24.85 -12.97
CA GLU A 221 -18.08 24.05 -12.55
C GLU A 221 -17.67 22.67 -12.02
N LEU A 222 -16.75 21.98 -12.69
CA LEU A 222 -16.21 20.69 -12.19
C LEU A 222 -15.69 20.81 -10.75
N LEU A 223 -14.91 21.84 -10.46
CA LEU A 223 -14.38 22.08 -9.12
C LEU A 223 -15.50 22.35 -8.09
N ARG A 224 -16.57 23.04 -8.52
CA ARG A 224 -17.78 23.22 -7.69
C ARG A 224 -18.49 21.90 -7.41
N GLN A 225 -18.45 20.94 -8.33
CA GLN A 225 -19.04 19.61 -8.15
C GLN A 225 -18.28 18.73 -7.15
N ALA A 226 -17.05 19.06 -6.75
CA ALA A 226 -16.29 18.26 -5.79
C ALA A 226 -17.04 18.05 -4.45
N ARG A 227 -17.66 19.09 -3.89
CA ARG A 227 -18.45 18.99 -2.65
C ARG A 227 -19.77 18.20 -2.80
N PRO A 228 -20.60 18.40 -3.82
CA PRO A 228 -21.73 17.54 -4.11
C PRO A 228 -21.33 16.07 -4.29
N LEU A 229 -20.27 15.79 -5.05
CA LEU A 229 -19.74 14.46 -5.28
C LEU A 229 -19.33 13.81 -3.94
N GLU A 230 -18.57 14.52 -3.11
CA GLU A 230 -18.17 14.05 -1.77
C GLU A 230 -19.39 13.67 -0.92
N ARG A 231 -20.43 14.51 -0.88
CA ARG A 231 -21.66 14.20 -0.12
C ARG A 231 -22.34 12.92 -0.59
N ARG A 232 -22.37 12.68 -1.90
CA ARG A 232 -22.97 11.47 -2.47
C ARG A 232 -22.14 10.23 -2.18
N LEU A 233 -20.80 10.34 -2.27
CA LEU A 233 -19.90 9.26 -1.90
C LEU A 233 -20.04 8.91 -0.40
N ARG A 234 -20.19 9.90 0.48
CA ARG A 234 -20.46 9.67 1.90
C ARG A 234 -21.81 8.99 2.16
N ALA A 235 -22.79 9.15 1.29
CA ALA A 235 -24.08 8.45 1.39
C ALA A 235 -24.00 7.03 0.84
N LEU A 236 -23.13 6.79 -0.15
CA LEU A 236 -22.93 5.50 -0.79
C LEU A 236 -22.04 4.56 0.04
N CYS A 237 -20.96 5.10 0.62
CA CYS A 237 -20.02 4.36 1.41
C CYS A 237 -20.50 4.12 2.84
N ARG A 238 -20.07 3.01 3.44
CA ARG A 238 -20.38 2.72 4.85
C ARG A 238 -19.57 3.62 5.79
N ARG A 239 -20.16 3.93 6.96
CA ARG A 239 -19.43 4.60 8.04
C ARG A 239 -18.44 3.64 8.65
N SER A 240 -17.18 4.06 8.73
CA SER A 240 -16.12 3.35 9.44
C SER A 240 -15.95 3.87 10.87
N ARG A 241 -15.46 3.00 11.76
CA ARG A 241 -14.97 3.38 13.10
C ARG A 241 -13.51 3.82 13.08
N TYR A 242 -12.77 3.41 12.07
CA TYR A 242 -11.31 3.52 11.99
C TYR A 242 -10.86 4.52 10.93
N LEU A 243 -11.67 4.71 9.89
CA LEU A 243 -11.32 5.55 8.74
C LEU A 243 -12.10 6.88 8.76
N ARG A 244 -11.45 7.93 8.30
CA ARG A 244 -12.14 9.20 8.04
C ARG A 244 -13.15 9.01 6.90
N PRO A 245 -14.26 9.77 6.90
CA PRO A 245 -15.25 9.70 5.83
C PRO A 245 -14.63 9.93 4.44
N PRO A 246 -15.32 9.51 3.36
CA PRO A 246 -14.90 9.80 1.98
C PRO A 246 -14.65 11.29 1.76
N THR A 247 -13.63 11.57 0.94
CA THR A 247 -13.25 12.93 0.56
C THR A 247 -13.05 13.04 -0.95
N VAL A 248 -13.32 14.22 -1.50
CA VAL A 248 -13.00 14.59 -2.88
C VAL A 248 -12.21 15.88 -2.86
N THR A 249 -10.94 15.80 -3.22
CA THR A 249 -10.01 16.92 -3.17
C THR A 249 -9.41 17.16 -4.56
N PRO A 250 -9.66 18.32 -5.19
CA PRO A 250 -8.89 18.72 -6.39
C PRO A 250 -7.42 18.92 -5.98
N THR A 251 -6.51 18.19 -6.64
CA THR A 251 -5.07 18.24 -6.31
C THR A 251 -4.22 18.84 -7.44
N ILE A 252 -4.67 18.74 -8.68
CA ILE A 252 -3.99 19.30 -9.84
C ILE A 252 -5.00 20.07 -10.69
N VAL A 253 -4.59 21.25 -11.15
CA VAL A 253 -5.33 22.06 -12.13
C VAL A 253 -4.33 22.64 -13.12
N ARG A 254 -4.62 22.48 -14.41
CA ARG A 254 -3.84 23.07 -15.51
C ARG A 254 -4.76 23.70 -16.54
N ALA A 255 -4.57 25.00 -16.81
CA ALA A 255 -5.28 25.74 -17.86
C ALA A 255 -4.38 26.87 -18.40
N PRO A 256 -3.88 26.79 -19.62
CA PRO A 256 -4.05 25.69 -20.59
C PRO A 256 -3.40 24.39 -20.11
N ALA A 257 -3.98 23.24 -20.54
CA ALA A 257 -3.36 21.93 -20.28
C ALA A 257 -2.06 21.75 -21.09
N HIS A 258 -1.98 22.42 -22.26
CA HIS A 258 -0.84 22.35 -23.18
C HIS A 258 -0.52 23.73 -23.76
N GLY A 259 0.75 23.96 -24.12
CA GLY A 259 1.21 25.21 -24.73
C GLY A 259 1.47 26.32 -23.71
N VAL A 260 1.83 27.51 -24.24
CA VAL A 260 2.15 28.68 -23.45
C VAL A 260 0.85 29.46 -23.12
N PRO A 261 0.61 29.80 -21.85
CA PRO A 261 -0.54 30.63 -21.50
C PRO A 261 -0.41 32.06 -22.03
N GLN A 262 -1.54 32.61 -22.53
CA GLN A 262 -1.63 34.00 -22.99
C GLN A 262 -2.91 34.63 -22.46
N SER A 263 -2.80 35.85 -21.95
CA SER A 263 -3.91 36.53 -21.26
C SER A 263 -5.12 36.85 -22.15
N ASN A 264 -4.90 36.94 -23.48
CA ASN A 264 -5.95 37.27 -24.45
C ASN A 264 -6.44 36.06 -25.27
N VAL A 265 -6.12 34.84 -24.86
CA VAL A 265 -6.48 33.58 -25.55
C VAL A 265 -7.30 32.69 -24.67
N ILE A 266 -8.48 32.26 -25.15
CA ILE A 266 -9.25 31.15 -24.60
C ILE A 266 -8.51 29.86 -25.00
N PRO A 267 -8.05 29.02 -24.05
CA PRO A 267 -7.32 27.81 -24.39
C PRO A 267 -8.21 26.71 -24.99
N SER A 268 -7.61 25.80 -25.73
CA SER A 268 -8.31 24.65 -26.31
C SER A 268 -8.52 23.49 -25.31
N ALA A 269 -7.75 23.46 -24.21
CA ALA A 269 -7.85 22.39 -23.23
C ALA A 269 -7.52 22.86 -21.80
N ALA A 270 -8.16 22.23 -20.84
CA ALA A 270 -7.83 22.28 -19.41
C ALA A 270 -7.83 20.86 -18.83
N GLU A 271 -7.18 20.70 -17.68
CA GLU A 271 -7.09 19.41 -16.97
C GLU A 271 -7.24 19.63 -15.47
N ALA A 272 -7.88 18.69 -14.80
CA ALA A 272 -7.89 18.59 -13.35
C ALA A 272 -7.67 17.15 -12.90
N THR A 273 -7.11 16.97 -11.68
CA THR A 273 -7.11 15.70 -11.00
C THR A 273 -7.87 15.84 -9.68
N LEU A 274 -8.81 14.93 -9.45
CA LEU A 274 -9.54 14.81 -8.19
C LEU A 274 -9.00 13.59 -7.43
N ASP A 275 -8.45 13.80 -6.23
CA ASP A 275 -8.14 12.74 -5.27
C ASP A 275 -9.42 12.37 -4.54
N ILE A 276 -9.93 11.17 -4.82
CA ILE A 276 -11.15 10.62 -4.23
C ILE A 276 -10.75 9.51 -3.26
N ARG A 277 -11.04 9.72 -1.97
CA ARG A 277 -10.78 8.72 -0.92
C ARG A 277 -12.10 8.11 -0.46
N LEU A 278 -12.11 6.78 -0.31
CA LEU A 278 -13.30 5.98 -0.09
C LEU A 278 -13.21 5.22 1.22
N THR A 279 -14.36 4.93 1.82
CA THR A 279 -14.51 3.87 2.84
C THR A 279 -15.28 2.70 2.23
N PRO A 280 -15.28 1.50 2.85
CA PRO A 280 -15.96 0.33 2.30
C PRO A 280 -17.43 0.57 1.95
N GLY A 281 -17.97 -0.20 1.01
CA GLY A 281 -19.39 -0.21 0.65
C GLY A 281 -19.73 0.27 -0.74
N ALA A 282 -18.84 1.02 -1.42
CA ALA A 282 -19.04 1.44 -2.81
C ALA A 282 -18.28 0.52 -3.76
N ASP A 283 -18.90 0.13 -4.86
CA ASP A 283 -18.25 -0.54 -5.98
C ASP A 283 -17.73 0.45 -7.03
N GLY A 284 -16.88 -0.04 -7.94
CA GLY A 284 -16.26 0.79 -8.96
C GLY A 284 -17.26 1.43 -9.93
N ALA A 285 -18.34 0.73 -10.28
CA ALA A 285 -19.36 1.21 -11.21
C ALA A 285 -20.16 2.37 -10.59
N ALA A 286 -20.55 2.25 -9.34
CA ALA A 286 -21.27 3.30 -8.62
C ALA A 286 -20.39 4.56 -8.45
N ILE A 287 -19.09 4.38 -8.18
CA ILE A 287 -18.12 5.50 -8.08
C ILE A 287 -17.99 6.19 -9.43
N ALA A 288 -17.80 5.42 -10.52
CA ALA A 288 -17.68 5.94 -11.87
C ALA A 288 -18.92 6.76 -12.27
N ALA A 289 -20.12 6.23 -12.02
CA ALA A 289 -21.38 6.93 -12.32
C ALA A 289 -21.48 8.29 -11.61
N LEU A 290 -20.97 8.41 -10.38
CA LEU A 290 -20.96 9.68 -9.66
C LEU A 290 -19.97 10.69 -10.26
N VAL A 291 -18.82 10.23 -10.73
CA VAL A 291 -17.83 11.09 -11.41
C VAL A 291 -18.35 11.51 -12.78
N ASP A 292 -18.97 10.59 -13.54
CA ASP A 292 -19.61 10.87 -14.83
C ASP A 292 -20.69 11.96 -14.70
N GLU A 293 -21.53 11.88 -13.67
CA GLU A 293 -22.54 12.89 -13.41
C GLU A 293 -21.92 14.27 -13.10
N ALA A 294 -20.83 14.31 -12.33
CA ALA A 294 -20.12 15.55 -12.06
C ALA A 294 -19.52 16.15 -13.36
N CYS A 295 -18.97 15.32 -14.24
CA CYS A 295 -18.47 15.71 -15.55
C CYS A 295 -19.60 16.19 -16.46
N ALA A 296 -20.75 15.51 -16.49
CA ALA A 296 -21.91 15.90 -17.27
C ALA A 296 -22.47 17.29 -16.87
N LYS A 297 -22.52 17.57 -15.55
CA LYS A 297 -22.91 18.89 -15.04
C LYS A 297 -21.93 19.99 -15.46
N ALA A 298 -20.64 19.68 -15.42
CA ALA A 298 -19.62 20.62 -15.86
C ALA A 298 -19.69 20.89 -17.38
N ALA A 299 -19.96 19.86 -18.18
CA ALA A 299 -20.19 20.02 -19.64
C ALA A 299 -21.43 20.85 -19.95
N ALA A 300 -22.53 20.62 -19.24
CA ALA A 300 -23.78 21.38 -19.41
C ALA A 300 -23.59 22.87 -19.10
N ALA A 301 -22.70 23.23 -18.18
CA ALA A 301 -22.41 24.62 -17.81
C ALA A 301 -21.54 25.36 -18.86
N ALA A 302 -20.89 24.65 -19.79
CA ALA A 302 -20.03 25.22 -20.82
C ALA A 302 -20.29 24.52 -22.17
N PRO A 303 -21.32 24.93 -22.92
CA PRO A 303 -21.65 24.34 -24.22
C PRO A 303 -20.44 24.33 -25.17
N GLY A 304 -20.26 23.24 -25.90
CA GLY A 304 -19.13 23.02 -26.81
C GLY A 304 -17.84 22.49 -26.16
N VAL A 305 -17.82 22.30 -24.83
CA VAL A 305 -16.69 21.65 -24.12
C VAL A 305 -16.99 20.16 -23.94
N ALA A 306 -16.11 19.32 -24.48
CA ALA A 306 -16.13 17.88 -24.23
C ALA A 306 -15.33 17.55 -22.97
N ILE A 307 -15.89 16.72 -22.10
CA ILE A 307 -15.25 16.30 -20.85
C ILE A 307 -15.14 14.78 -20.81
N GLN A 308 -13.97 14.29 -20.46
CA GLN A 308 -13.68 12.88 -20.22
C GLN A 308 -12.84 12.75 -18.96
N TRP A 309 -12.99 11.64 -18.24
CA TRP A 309 -12.10 11.31 -17.14
C TRP A 309 -11.56 9.90 -17.26
N THR A 310 -10.40 9.67 -16.67
CA THR A 310 -9.76 8.36 -16.55
C THR A 310 -9.18 8.22 -15.16
N PRO A 311 -9.24 7.04 -14.56
CA PRO A 311 -8.51 6.80 -13.31
C PRO A 311 -7.01 6.71 -13.61
N VAL A 312 -6.20 7.44 -12.85
CA VAL A 312 -4.74 7.28 -12.85
C VAL A 312 -4.43 6.06 -12.00
N ASN A 313 -3.66 5.13 -12.54
CA ASN A 313 -3.27 3.87 -11.87
C ASN A 313 -4.47 3.00 -11.42
N GLY A 314 -5.59 3.11 -12.13
CA GLY A 314 -6.79 2.31 -11.88
C GLY A 314 -7.63 2.78 -10.69
N VAL A 315 -8.63 1.98 -10.35
CA VAL A 315 -9.50 2.17 -9.19
C VAL A 315 -9.08 1.19 -8.10
N ARG A 316 -8.71 1.70 -6.94
CA ARG A 316 -8.43 0.89 -5.75
C ARG A 316 -9.61 1.01 -4.80
N LEU A 317 -10.38 -0.06 -4.68
CA LEU A 317 -11.55 -0.07 -3.81
C LEU A 317 -11.15 -0.13 -2.34
N ALA A 318 -11.96 0.46 -1.48
CA ALA A 318 -11.80 0.27 -0.04
C ALA A 318 -12.12 -1.18 0.34
N THR A 319 -11.35 -1.73 1.26
CA THR A 319 -11.53 -3.12 1.71
C THR A 319 -11.81 -3.18 3.21
N GLU A 320 -12.42 -4.27 3.62
CA GLU A 320 -12.68 -4.58 5.03
C GLU A 320 -12.64 -6.08 5.26
N VAL A 321 -12.40 -6.46 6.50
CA VAL A 321 -12.46 -7.82 6.99
C VAL A 321 -13.25 -7.87 8.31
N GLU A 322 -14.10 -8.87 8.45
CA GLU A 322 -14.90 -9.04 9.66
C GLU A 322 -14.06 -9.56 10.84
N ARG A 323 -14.38 -9.09 12.04
CA ARG A 323 -13.68 -9.58 13.25
C ARG A 323 -13.84 -11.08 13.50
N SER A 324 -14.90 -11.69 12.99
CA SER A 324 -15.19 -13.12 13.06
C SER A 324 -14.32 -13.99 12.15
N GLU A 325 -13.63 -13.39 11.20
CA GLU A 325 -12.77 -14.12 10.28
C GLU A 325 -11.66 -14.90 11.01
N PRO A 326 -11.35 -16.11 10.57
CA PRO A 326 -10.34 -16.98 11.23
C PRO A 326 -8.99 -16.30 11.39
N LEU A 327 -8.53 -15.53 10.36
CA LEU A 327 -7.28 -14.76 10.43
C LEU A 327 -7.33 -13.75 11.58
N VAL A 328 -8.42 -12.96 11.68
CA VAL A 328 -8.55 -11.92 12.72
C VAL A 328 -8.57 -12.56 14.10
N GLN A 329 -9.29 -13.67 14.29
CA GLN A 329 -9.32 -14.40 15.56
C GLN A 329 -7.94 -14.96 15.93
N ALA A 330 -7.21 -15.52 14.97
CA ALA A 330 -5.85 -16.00 15.15
C ALA A 330 -4.91 -14.87 15.56
N MET A 331 -5.01 -13.70 14.92
CA MET A 331 -4.20 -12.52 15.24
C MET A 331 -4.56 -11.92 16.59
N MET A 332 -5.83 -11.84 16.96
CA MET A 332 -6.24 -11.39 18.31
C MET A 332 -5.62 -12.24 19.41
N LYS A 333 -5.67 -13.57 19.22
CA LYS A 333 -5.01 -14.52 20.13
C LYS A 333 -3.50 -14.35 20.11
N GLY A 334 -2.90 -14.21 18.92
CA GLY A 334 -1.46 -14.01 18.73
C GLY A 334 -0.95 -12.74 19.40
N VAL A 335 -1.63 -11.60 19.24
CA VAL A 335 -1.27 -10.34 19.93
C VAL A 335 -1.28 -10.54 21.45
N ARG A 336 -2.32 -11.19 21.99
CA ARG A 336 -2.40 -11.44 23.44
C ARG A 336 -1.27 -12.34 23.94
N GLN A 337 -0.91 -13.37 23.17
CA GLN A 337 0.19 -14.29 23.50
C GLN A 337 1.56 -13.62 23.42
N ALA A 338 1.78 -12.78 22.40
CA ALA A 338 3.03 -12.09 22.17
C ALA A 338 3.27 -10.91 23.13
N THR A 339 2.20 -10.21 23.55
CA THR A 339 2.32 -8.93 24.28
C THR A 339 1.71 -8.95 25.69
N GLY A 340 0.96 -9.96 26.04
CA GLY A 340 0.15 -10.02 27.28
C GLY A 340 -1.07 -9.07 27.29
N ARG A 341 -1.32 -8.33 26.20
CA ARG A 341 -2.38 -7.30 26.09
C ARG A 341 -3.40 -7.69 25.00
N PRO A 342 -4.64 -7.21 25.10
CA PRO A 342 -5.61 -7.38 24.03
C PRO A 342 -5.19 -6.62 22.77
N ALA A 343 -5.59 -7.13 21.60
CA ALA A 343 -5.36 -6.45 20.34
C ALA A 343 -6.08 -5.09 20.28
N ARG A 344 -5.39 -4.09 19.76
CA ARG A 344 -5.99 -2.83 19.35
C ARG A 344 -6.35 -2.92 17.87
N PHE A 345 -7.36 -2.16 17.47
CA PHE A 345 -7.87 -2.19 16.10
C PHE A 345 -7.76 -0.82 15.47
N GLY A 346 -7.43 -0.81 14.19
CA GLY A 346 -7.27 0.39 13.39
C GLY A 346 -7.81 0.24 11.97
N GLY A 347 -7.47 1.22 11.15
CA GLY A 347 -7.73 1.23 9.72
C GLY A 347 -6.60 1.97 9.00
N VAL A 348 -6.22 1.46 7.84
CA VAL A 348 -5.17 2.04 6.99
C VAL A 348 -5.71 3.30 6.31
N PRO A 349 -5.07 4.45 6.48
CA PRO A 349 -5.54 5.71 5.89
C PRO A 349 -5.35 5.78 4.36
N GLY A 350 -4.63 4.83 3.81
CA GLY A 350 -4.33 4.64 2.39
C GLY A 350 -4.83 3.30 1.86
N SER A 351 -4.21 2.86 0.78
CA SER A 351 -4.40 1.56 0.12
C SER A 351 -3.04 0.88 0.09
N THR A 352 -2.98 -0.41 0.33
CA THR A 352 -1.76 -1.22 0.29
C THR A 352 -1.91 -2.36 -0.72
N ASP A 353 -0.86 -3.15 -0.94
CA ASP A 353 -0.91 -4.39 -1.72
C ASP A 353 -2.05 -5.33 -1.27
N GLY A 354 -2.41 -5.28 0.00
CA GLY A 354 -3.55 -6.01 0.55
C GLY A 354 -4.88 -5.66 -0.13
N THR A 355 -5.04 -4.44 -0.65
CA THR A 355 -6.23 -4.08 -1.44
C THR A 355 -6.33 -4.92 -2.71
N ILE A 356 -5.22 -5.14 -3.41
CA ILE A 356 -5.16 -5.95 -4.63
C ILE A 356 -5.46 -7.42 -4.29
N LEU A 357 -4.81 -7.96 -3.25
CA LEU A 357 -5.03 -9.34 -2.81
C LEU A 357 -6.50 -9.56 -2.41
N ARG A 358 -7.09 -8.66 -1.63
CA ARG A 358 -8.49 -8.75 -1.19
C ARG A 358 -9.46 -8.69 -2.36
N THR A 359 -9.28 -7.74 -3.27
CA THR A 359 -10.23 -7.53 -4.38
C THR A 359 -10.10 -8.56 -5.50
N THR A 360 -8.91 -9.14 -5.69
CA THR A 360 -8.65 -10.09 -6.78
C THR A 360 -8.82 -11.54 -6.33
N LEU A 361 -8.27 -11.91 -5.17
CA LEU A 361 -8.30 -13.29 -4.66
C LEU A 361 -9.48 -13.53 -3.70
N GLY A 362 -10.10 -12.47 -3.18
CA GLY A 362 -11.21 -12.58 -2.22
C GLY A 362 -10.78 -13.02 -0.81
N ILE A 363 -9.48 -13.17 -0.54
CA ILE A 363 -8.97 -13.64 0.75
C ILE A 363 -9.06 -12.57 1.83
N PRO A 364 -9.25 -12.93 3.12
CA PRO A 364 -9.15 -11.99 4.22
C PRO A 364 -7.72 -11.47 4.38
N ILE A 365 -7.60 -10.15 4.60
CA ILE A 365 -6.33 -9.50 4.88
C ILE A 365 -6.42 -8.70 6.18
N VAL A 366 -5.34 -8.66 6.93
CA VAL A 366 -5.16 -7.74 8.07
C VAL A 366 -3.85 -7.01 7.88
N THR A 367 -3.87 -5.69 7.94
CA THR A 367 -2.64 -4.90 7.96
C THR A 367 -2.20 -4.71 9.40
N CYS A 368 -0.95 -5.06 9.69
CA CYS A 368 -0.37 -4.97 11.03
C CYS A 368 1.15 -5.03 10.94
N GLY A 369 1.83 -3.97 11.28
CA GLY A 369 3.28 -3.95 11.30
C GLY A 369 3.88 -2.85 12.16
N PRO A 370 5.22 -2.86 12.30
CA PRO A 370 5.96 -1.97 13.17
C PRO A 370 6.07 -0.57 12.58
N GLY A 371 6.23 0.41 13.44
CA GLY A 371 6.37 1.81 13.06
C GLY A 371 5.10 2.61 13.26
N ALA A 372 5.28 3.87 13.61
CA ALA A 372 4.16 4.78 13.82
C ALA A 372 3.60 5.27 12.48
N ARG A 373 2.29 5.15 12.33
CA ARG A 373 1.51 5.46 11.12
C ARG A 373 1.79 6.84 10.49
N HIS A 374 2.31 7.79 11.24
CA HIS A 374 2.56 9.15 10.77
C HIS A 374 4.02 9.38 10.32
N ILE A 375 4.91 8.41 10.45
CA ILE A 375 6.34 8.52 10.12
C ILE A 375 6.66 8.29 8.62
N PRO A 376 5.96 7.39 7.91
CA PRO A 376 6.22 7.16 6.48
C PRO A 376 6.32 8.43 5.64
N HIS A 377 7.17 8.39 4.61
CA HIS A 377 7.39 9.43 3.61
C HIS A 377 8.01 10.76 4.12
N GLN A 378 8.34 10.85 5.41
CA GLN A 378 9.00 12.03 5.96
C GLN A 378 10.53 11.92 5.91
N VAL A 379 11.23 13.05 6.00
CA VAL A 379 12.65 13.07 6.31
C VAL A 379 12.87 12.54 7.73
N ASN A 380 14.03 11.96 8.00
CA ASN A 380 14.31 11.30 9.28
C ASN A 380 13.33 10.17 9.64
N GLU A 381 12.81 9.49 8.61
CA GLU A 381 12.04 8.27 8.80
C GLU A 381 12.78 7.30 9.71
N HIS A 382 12.04 6.70 10.64
CA HIS A 382 12.63 5.77 11.61
C HIS A 382 11.59 4.79 12.16
N VAL A 383 12.07 3.68 12.67
CA VAL A 383 11.26 2.69 13.40
C VAL A 383 11.90 2.36 14.75
N ALA A 384 11.11 2.21 15.80
CA ALA A 384 11.61 1.77 17.09
C ALA A 384 11.90 0.25 17.05
N VAL A 385 13.07 -0.16 17.50
CA VAL A 385 13.48 -1.58 17.56
C VAL A 385 12.46 -2.43 18.33
N GLN A 386 11.95 -1.91 19.46
CA GLN A 386 10.94 -2.61 20.26
C GLN A 386 9.65 -2.90 19.49
N ASP A 387 9.27 -2.05 18.51
CA ASP A 387 8.07 -2.27 17.70
C ASP A 387 8.33 -3.33 16.64
N VAL A 388 9.56 -3.41 16.09
CA VAL A 388 9.97 -4.45 15.13
C VAL A 388 10.00 -5.82 15.81
N VAL A 389 10.60 -5.91 17.01
CA VAL A 389 10.62 -7.15 17.83
C VAL A 389 9.20 -7.58 18.20
N LYS A 390 8.35 -6.62 18.57
CA LYS A 390 6.94 -6.88 18.87
C LYS A 390 6.19 -7.42 17.66
N ALA A 391 6.41 -6.85 16.46
CA ALA A 391 5.81 -7.33 15.22
C ALA A 391 6.21 -8.78 14.92
N ALA A 392 7.50 -9.12 14.97
CA ALA A 392 7.98 -10.48 14.75
C ALA A 392 7.31 -11.49 15.70
N ARG A 393 7.17 -11.14 16.99
CA ARG A 393 6.48 -11.97 18.00
C ARG A 393 4.98 -12.14 17.68
N ILE A 394 4.32 -11.06 17.25
CA ILE A 394 2.91 -11.11 16.81
C ILE A 394 2.77 -12.05 15.60
N TYR A 395 3.68 -11.94 14.62
CA TYR A 395 3.60 -12.78 13.42
C TYR A 395 3.81 -14.26 13.72
N VAL A 396 4.79 -14.62 14.56
CA VAL A 396 4.99 -16.01 15.01
C VAL A 396 3.71 -16.56 15.65
N ALA A 397 3.18 -15.84 16.64
CA ALA A 397 2.01 -16.32 17.37
C ALA A 397 0.76 -16.36 16.49
N SER A 398 0.56 -15.38 15.61
CA SER A 398 -0.58 -15.30 14.70
C SER A 398 -0.54 -16.41 13.64
N ALA A 399 0.63 -16.63 13.03
CA ALA A 399 0.82 -17.69 12.02
C ALA A 399 0.55 -19.07 12.62
N LEU A 400 1.10 -19.38 13.78
CA LEU A 400 0.87 -20.66 14.45
C LEU A 400 -0.59 -20.87 14.88
N ASN A 401 -1.31 -19.80 15.26
CA ASN A 401 -2.73 -19.91 15.58
C ASN A 401 -3.60 -20.10 14.33
N PHE A 402 -3.19 -19.56 13.19
CA PHE A 402 -3.95 -19.65 11.93
C PHE A 402 -3.72 -20.97 11.20
N LEU A 403 -2.50 -21.52 11.30
CA LEU A 403 -2.03 -22.74 10.62
C LEU A 403 -2.21 -24.02 11.48
N GLN A 404 -3.04 -23.97 12.49
CA GLN A 404 -3.37 -25.13 13.35
C GLN A 404 -4.49 -25.99 12.77
#